data_d8caced4fe9af979917e002b19389274
#
_entry.id   d8caced4fe9af979917e002b19389274
#
_cell.length_a   1.000
_cell.length_b   1.000
_cell.length_c   1.000
_cell.angle_alpha   90.00
_cell.angle_beta   90.00
_cell.angle_gamma   90.00
#
_symmetry.space_group_name_H-M   'P 1'
#
loop_
_entity.id
_entity.type
_entity.pdbx_description
1 polymer ?
#
loop_
_entity_poly.entity_id
_entity_poly.type
_entity_poly.pdbx_seq_one_letter_code
_entity_poly.pdbx_strand_id
1 'polypeptide(L)'
;MSASARRLAAAALAAGALVSVAALPATAADHAPSARPKVEISAVQYDSPGRDDRSNRSLNKEWVELTNTTRHAVNLDGWTLKDRQGHTYTFDHYRLAGRATVRIHTGEGRDTRTDLYQDRRHYVWNNDRDTATLRNDRGRFIDDYAWGGHRR
;
A
#
# COMPACT_ATOMS: atom_id res chain seq x y z
N MET A 1 -76.33 -24.89 57.64
CA MET A 1 -77.12 -23.90 56.90
C MET A 1 -76.30 -23.45 55.69
N SER A 2 -76.87 -23.80 54.57
CA SER A 2 -76.85 -23.06 53.29
C SER A 2 -75.54 -22.46 52.80
N ALA A 3 -75.08 -22.95 51.78
CA ALA A 3 -75.30 -22.74 50.31
C ALA A 3 -74.30 -21.73 49.82
N SER A 4 -73.68 -21.79 48.76
CA SER A 4 -73.98 -22.07 47.37
C SER A 4 -72.73 -21.96 46.52
N ALA A 5 -72.60 -22.89 45.66
CA ALA A 5 -71.63 -22.87 44.59
C ALA A 5 -71.92 -21.74 43.56
N ARG A 6 -70.89 -21.10 43.03
CA ARG A 6 -70.94 -20.51 41.69
C ARG A 6 -69.59 -20.72 41.00
N ARG A 7 -69.73 -21.46 39.94
CA ARG A 7 -68.67 -21.65 38.91
C ARG A 7 -68.44 -20.35 38.17
N LEU A 8 -67.20 -20.04 37.92
CA LEU A 8 -66.84 -19.09 36.88
C LEU A 8 -65.75 -19.68 35.99
N ALA A 9 -66.00 -19.61 34.70
CA ALA A 9 -65.25 -20.17 33.62
C ALA A 9 -63.90 -19.47 33.43
N ALA A 10 -62.89 -20.27 33.18
CA ALA A 10 -61.58 -19.78 32.72
C ALA A 10 -61.69 -19.42 31.27
N ALA A 11 -61.46 -18.18 30.95
CA ALA A 11 -61.19 -17.76 29.60
C ALA A 11 -59.67 -17.76 29.40
N ALA A 12 -59.19 -18.66 28.55
CA ALA A 12 -57.81 -18.68 28.10
C ALA A 12 -57.61 -17.60 27.02
N LEU A 13 -56.80 -16.60 27.32
CA LEU A 13 -56.31 -15.66 26.36
C LEU A 13 -54.92 -16.14 25.87
N ALA A 14 -54.88 -16.64 24.65
CA ALA A 14 -53.64 -16.91 23.97
C ALA A 14 -53.00 -15.57 23.55
N ALA A 15 -51.93 -15.16 24.22
CA ALA A 15 -51.11 -14.05 23.82
C ALA A 15 -50.13 -14.53 22.71
N GLY A 16 -50.44 -14.19 21.47
CA GLY A 16 -49.52 -14.37 20.37
C GLY A 16 -48.34 -13.41 20.52
N ALA A 17 -47.17 -13.95 20.77
CA ALA A 17 -45.94 -13.16 20.71
C ALA A 17 -45.58 -12.89 19.25
N LEU A 18 -45.78 -11.67 18.81
CA LEU A 18 -45.22 -11.17 17.55
C LEU A 18 -43.73 -10.92 17.75
N VAL A 19 -42.90 -11.84 17.26
CA VAL A 19 -41.46 -11.63 17.17
C VAL A 19 -41.23 -10.69 16.01
N SER A 20 -41.04 -9.41 16.30
CA SER A 20 -40.59 -8.43 15.34
C SER A 20 -39.10 -8.68 15.09
N VAL A 21 -38.77 -9.31 13.99
CA VAL A 21 -37.40 -9.37 13.48
C VAL A 21 -37.06 -7.97 12.99
N ALA A 22 -36.37 -7.18 13.80
CA ALA A 22 -35.77 -5.94 13.37
C ALA A 22 -34.62 -6.29 12.42
N ALA A 23 -34.85 -6.16 11.13
CA ALA A 23 -33.80 -6.18 10.14
C ALA A 23 -32.89 -4.97 10.41
N LEU A 24 -31.70 -5.22 10.95
CA LEU A 24 -30.66 -4.20 11.02
C LEU A 24 -30.31 -3.80 9.59
N PRO A 25 -30.29 -2.51 9.26
CA PRO A 25 -29.79 -2.08 7.96
C PRO A 25 -28.32 -2.54 7.89
N ALA A 26 -28.00 -3.32 6.86
CA ALA A 26 -26.62 -3.57 6.48
C ALA A 26 -26.03 -2.18 6.15
N THR A 27 -25.20 -1.66 7.05
CA THR A 27 -24.38 -0.51 6.74
C THR A 27 -23.44 -0.99 5.64
N ALA A 28 -23.74 -0.58 4.41
CA ALA A 28 -22.76 -0.61 3.33
C ALA A 28 -21.54 0.13 3.89
N ALA A 29 -20.46 -0.60 4.15
CA ALA A 29 -19.19 0.02 4.46
C ALA A 29 -18.85 0.86 3.23
N ASP A 30 -19.08 2.16 3.31
CA ASP A 30 -18.55 3.12 2.38
C ASP A 30 -17.06 2.84 2.28
N HIS A 31 -16.65 2.23 1.17
CA HIS A 31 -15.26 2.18 0.79
C HIS A 31 -14.89 3.62 0.46
N ALA A 32 -14.51 4.37 1.50
CA ALA A 32 -13.86 5.65 1.29
C ALA A 32 -12.71 5.41 0.29
N PRO A 33 -12.62 6.16 -0.80
CA PRO A 33 -11.53 5.99 -1.76
C PRO A 33 -10.23 6.06 -0.97
N SER A 34 -9.40 5.02 -1.09
CA SER A 34 -8.13 4.93 -0.38
C SER A 34 -7.37 6.23 -0.61
N ALA A 35 -7.12 6.97 0.47
CA ALA A 35 -6.40 8.24 0.36
C ALA A 35 -5.07 7.97 -0.35
N ARG A 36 -4.77 8.76 -1.40
CA ARG A 36 -3.49 8.64 -2.10
C ARG A 36 -2.35 8.67 -1.10
N PRO A 37 -1.36 7.78 -1.23
CA PRO A 37 -0.20 7.80 -0.35
C PRO A 37 0.50 9.16 -0.48
N LYS A 38 1.10 9.64 0.61
CA LYS A 38 1.84 10.92 0.61
C LYS A 38 3.07 10.86 -0.29
N VAL A 39 3.64 9.69 -0.46
CA VAL A 39 4.73 9.39 -1.38
C VAL A 39 4.31 8.18 -2.18
N GLU A 40 4.42 8.25 -3.49
CA GLU A 40 4.06 7.17 -4.41
C GLU A 40 5.24 6.80 -5.31
N ILE A 41 5.25 5.57 -5.81
CA ILE A 41 6.15 5.14 -6.88
C ILE A 41 5.53 5.61 -8.19
N SER A 42 6.07 6.69 -8.74
CA SER A 42 5.51 7.35 -9.94
C SER A 42 5.95 6.72 -11.24
N ALA A 43 7.15 6.12 -11.28
CA ALA A 43 7.69 5.44 -12.45
C ALA A 43 8.77 4.43 -12.07
N VAL A 44 8.96 3.44 -12.95
CA VAL A 44 10.04 2.45 -12.82
C VAL A 44 10.65 2.21 -14.21
N GLN A 45 11.96 2.37 -14.30
CA GLN A 45 12.76 1.92 -15.44
C GLN A 45 13.49 0.65 -15.04
N TYR A 46 12.87 -0.49 -15.23
CA TYR A 46 13.39 -1.81 -14.85
C TYR A 46 14.25 -2.44 -15.95
N ASP A 47 14.02 -2.09 -17.19
CA ASP A 47 14.80 -2.55 -18.35
C ASP A 47 15.74 -1.44 -18.79
N SER A 48 17.03 -1.59 -18.46
CA SER A 48 18.04 -0.60 -18.77
C SER A 48 18.17 -0.40 -20.28
N PRO A 49 17.93 0.81 -20.83
CA PRO A 49 18.02 1.02 -22.27
C PRO A 49 19.42 0.72 -22.82
N GLY A 50 19.48 -0.12 -23.86
CA GLY A 50 20.70 -0.49 -24.55
C GLY A 50 21.22 -1.85 -24.16
N ARG A 51 22.55 -2.01 -24.13
CA ARG A 51 23.18 -3.30 -23.81
C ARG A 51 23.32 -3.48 -22.30
N ASP A 52 22.88 -4.61 -21.80
CA ASP A 52 23.08 -5.03 -20.41
C ASP A 52 24.51 -5.57 -20.21
N ASP A 53 25.46 -4.65 -20.12
CA ASP A 53 26.89 -4.95 -19.98
C ASP A 53 27.39 -4.89 -18.53
N ARG A 54 26.49 -4.65 -17.58
CA ARG A 54 26.79 -4.47 -16.14
C ARG A 54 27.75 -3.33 -15.84
N SER A 55 28.00 -2.45 -16.80
CA SER A 55 28.72 -1.21 -16.50
C SER A 55 27.90 -0.36 -15.53
N ASN A 56 28.56 0.45 -14.71
CA ASN A 56 27.87 1.38 -13.82
C ASN A 56 26.94 2.33 -14.60
N ARG A 57 27.32 2.69 -15.82
CA ARG A 57 26.46 3.47 -16.72
C ARG A 57 25.17 2.74 -17.08
N SER A 58 25.23 1.44 -17.35
CA SER A 58 24.06 0.62 -17.65
C SER A 58 23.22 0.41 -16.40
N LEU A 59 23.83 0.09 -15.25
CA LEU A 59 23.13 -0.04 -13.97
C LEU A 59 22.38 1.23 -13.57
N ASN A 60 22.93 2.41 -13.81
CA ASN A 60 22.30 3.69 -13.48
C ASN A 60 21.17 4.11 -14.45
N LYS A 61 20.98 3.38 -15.54
CA LYS A 61 19.79 3.53 -16.39
C LYS A 61 18.58 2.76 -15.83
N GLU A 62 18.81 1.86 -14.88
CA GLU A 62 17.78 1.19 -14.09
C GLU A 62 17.50 2.04 -12.84
N TRP A 63 16.24 2.43 -12.63
CA TRP A 63 15.86 3.28 -11.49
C TRP A 63 14.38 3.15 -11.14
N VAL A 64 14.05 3.54 -9.91
CA VAL A 64 12.68 3.75 -9.42
C VAL A 64 12.53 5.23 -9.07
N GLU A 65 11.41 5.82 -9.46
CA GLU A 65 11.09 7.22 -9.17
C GLU A 65 9.99 7.30 -8.10
N LEU A 66 10.23 8.13 -7.09
CA LEU A 66 9.25 8.46 -6.07
C LEU A 66 8.79 9.90 -6.23
N THR A 67 7.50 10.13 -6.03
CA THR A 67 6.89 11.47 -6.03
C THR A 67 6.23 11.76 -4.69
N ASN A 68 6.54 12.91 -4.10
CA ASN A 68 5.81 13.44 -2.97
C ASN A 68 4.53 14.14 -3.46
N THR A 69 3.38 13.55 -3.21
CA THR A 69 2.07 14.05 -3.66
C THR A 69 1.56 15.23 -2.83
N THR A 70 2.23 15.57 -1.74
CA THR A 70 1.85 16.65 -0.81
C THR A 70 2.58 17.95 -1.09
N ARG A 71 2.18 19.04 -0.41
CA ARG A 71 2.89 20.33 -0.47
C ARG A 71 4.02 20.44 0.54
N HIS A 72 4.11 19.50 1.48
CA HIS A 72 5.08 19.53 2.58
C HIS A 72 6.15 18.47 2.35
N ALA A 73 7.38 18.77 2.76
CA ALA A 73 8.46 17.80 2.69
C ALA A 73 8.16 16.59 3.57
N VAL A 74 8.46 15.38 3.06
CA VAL A 74 8.34 14.11 3.78
C VAL A 74 9.74 13.60 4.10
N ASN A 75 9.98 13.27 5.36
CA ASN A 75 11.20 12.59 5.77
C ASN A 75 11.11 11.11 5.41
N LEU A 76 12.04 10.63 4.57
CA LEU A 76 12.12 9.23 4.16
C LEU A 76 13.19 8.44 4.94
N ASP A 77 13.82 9.06 5.95
CA ASP A 77 14.83 8.39 6.76
C ASP A 77 14.30 7.08 7.34
N GLY A 78 15.05 5.98 7.14
CA GLY A 78 14.65 4.63 7.54
C GLY A 78 13.58 3.96 6.66
N TRP A 79 13.05 4.63 5.64
CA TRP A 79 12.15 3.98 4.67
C TRP A 79 12.92 2.98 3.83
N THR A 80 12.20 2.02 3.26
CA THR A 80 12.78 0.97 2.42
C THR A 80 12.08 0.85 1.09
N LEU A 81 12.88 0.65 0.04
CA LEU A 81 12.44 0.25 -1.28
C LEU A 81 12.97 -1.15 -1.56
N LYS A 82 12.10 -2.10 -1.88
CA LYS A 82 12.43 -3.52 -1.97
C LYS A 82 11.86 -4.15 -3.21
N ASP A 83 12.62 -5.05 -3.87
CA ASP A 83 12.16 -5.94 -4.93
C ASP A 83 11.52 -7.23 -4.37
N ARG A 84 11.03 -8.11 -5.24
CA ARG A 84 10.46 -9.40 -4.86
C ARG A 84 11.49 -10.40 -4.33
N GLN A 85 12.76 -10.27 -4.69
CA GLN A 85 13.85 -11.19 -4.31
C GLN A 85 14.48 -10.83 -2.97
N GLY A 86 14.16 -9.67 -2.43
CA GLY A 86 14.64 -9.23 -1.13
C GLY A 86 15.75 -8.20 -1.16
N HIS A 87 16.17 -7.73 -2.35
CA HIS A 87 17.09 -6.60 -2.43
C HIS A 87 16.41 -5.36 -1.86
N THR A 88 17.05 -4.76 -0.88
CA THR A 88 16.48 -3.62 -0.14
C THR A 88 17.43 -2.44 -0.21
N TYR A 89 16.89 -1.29 -0.58
CA TYR A 89 17.50 0.01 -0.41
C TYR A 89 16.86 0.71 0.79
N THR A 90 17.66 1.23 1.71
CA THR A 90 17.19 1.99 2.87
C THR A 90 17.58 3.45 2.68
N PHE A 91 16.60 4.34 2.77
CA PHE A 91 16.85 5.78 2.71
C PHE A 91 17.54 6.23 4.00
N ASP A 92 18.62 6.97 3.86
CA ASP A 92 19.39 7.53 4.96
C ASP A 92 19.47 9.05 4.82
N HIS A 93 19.07 9.77 5.89
CA HIS A 93 19.11 11.23 5.98
C HIS A 93 18.51 11.98 4.78
N TYR A 94 17.43 11.44 4.19
CA TYR A 94 16.81 12.00 3.01
C TYR A 94 15.42 12.56 3.26
N ARG A 95 15.19 13.79 2.80
CA ARG A 95 13.87 14.47 2.82
C ARG A 95 13.45 14.81 1.41
N LEU A 96 12.31 14.25 0.99
CA LEU A 96 11.70 14.55 -0.30
C LEU A 96 10.85 15.81 -0.18
N ALA A 97 11.25 16.87 -0.85
CA ALA A 97 10.53 18.15 -0.82
C ALA A 97 9.09 18.02 -1.30
N GLY A 98 8.22 18.95 -0.92
CA GLY A 98 6.83 18.97 -1.37
C GLY A 98 6.75 19.04 -2.90
N ARG A 99 5.94 18.19 -3.51
CA ARG A 99 5.74 18.07 -4.96
C ARG A 99 6.97 17.67 -5.76
N ALA A 100 8.07 17.31 -5.09
CA ALA A 100 9.30 16.88 -5.74
C ALA A 100 9.28 15.40 -6.10
N THR A 101 10.15 15.02 -7.02
CA THR A 101 10.49 13.65 -7.39
C THR A 101 11.94 13.35 -7.05
N VAL A 102 12.24 12.07 -6.84
CA VAL A 102 13.60 11.54 -6.68
C VAL A 102 13.71 10.20 -7.41
N ARG A 103 14.83 9.96 -8.08
CA ARG A 103 15.16 8.67 -8.69
C ARG A 103 16.18 7.94 -7.85
N ILE A 104 15.93 6.67 -7.63
CA ILE A 104 16.83 5.75 -6.95
C ILE A 104 17.43 4.85 -8.01
N HIS A 105 18.69 5.10 -8.38
CA HIS A 105 19.44 4.37 -9.38
C HIS A 105 20.07 3.11 -8.77
N THR A 106 20.23 2.07 -9.58
CA THR A 106 20.78 0.80 -9.10
C THR A 106 22.27 0.83 -8.85
N GLY A 107 23.03 1.49 -9.72
CA GLY A 107 24.50 1.54 -9.65
C GLY A 107 25.07 2.53 -8.63
N GLU A 108 26.33 2.81 -8.80
CA GLU A 108 27.12 3.71 -7.95
C GLU A 108 27.03 5.16 -8.44
N GLY A 109 26.96 6.12 -7.50
CA GLY A 109 26.93 7.54 -7.80
C GLY A 109 26.97 8.41 -6.57
N ARG A 110 26.89 9.71 -6.77
CA ARG A 110 26.80 10.70 -5.69
C ARG A 110 25.36 11.13 -5.48
N ASP A 111 24.85 10.92 -4.31
CA ASP A 111 23.51 11.32 -3.91
C ASP A 111 23.32 12.84 -4.03
N THR A 112 22.17 13.21 -4.59
CA THR A 112 21.70 14.58 -4.72
C THR A 112 20.27 14.70 -4.21
N ARG A 113 19.65 15.86 -4.40
CA ARG A 113 18.22 16.05 -4.07
C ARG A 113 17.28 15.32 -5.02
N THR A 114 17.73 14.98 -6.21
CA THR A 114 16.91 14.39 -7.28
C THR A 114 17.32 12.98 -7.65
N ASP A 115 18.52 12.54 -7.26
CA ASP A 115 19.10 11.27 -7.64
C ASP A 115 19.81 10.64 -6.44
N LEU A 116 19.42 9.41 -6.12
CA LEU A 116 20.01 8.57 -5.09
C LEU A 116 20.53 7.28 -5.73
N TYR A 117 21.51 6.63 -5.11
CA TYR A 117 22.19 5.47 -5.66
C TYR A 117 22.18 4.32 -4.67
N GLN A 118 21.91 3.11 -5.16
CA GLN A 118 21.92 1.90 -4.33
C GLN A 118 23.32 1.31 -4.17
N ASP A 119 24.31 1.82 -4.91
CA ASP A 119 25.71 1.36 -4.92
C ASP A 119 25.87 -0.13 -5.22
N ARG A 120 25.04 -0.66 -6.10
CA ARG A 120 25.05 -2.08 -6.48
C ARG A 120 25.83 -2.30 -7.77
N ARG A 121 26.37 -3.52 -7.89
CA ARG A 121 27.12 -4.00 -9.06
C ARG A 121 26.34 -4.98 -9.93
N HIS A 122 25.06 -5.18 -9.62
CA HIS A 122 24.14 -6.06 -10.33
C HIS A 122 22.79 -5.37 -10.48
N TYR A 123 22.06 -5.69 -11.54
CA TYR A 123 20.68 -5.27 -11.71
C TYR A 123 19.83 -5.77 -10.54
N VAL A 124 18.90 -4.96 -10.11
CA VAL A 124 17.96 -5.27 -9.02
C VAL A 124 16.62 -5.67 -9.59
N TRP A 125 16.14 -4.89 -10.54
CA TRP A 125 14.77 -5.03 -11.04
C TRP A 125 14.74 -6.04 -12.18
N ASN A 126 13.94 -7.11 -12.01
CA ASN A 126 13.82 -8.14 -13.04
C ASN A 126 12.99 -7.64 -14.23
N ASN A 127 13.53 -7.77 -15.47
CA ASN A 127 12.90 -7.27 -16.68
C ASN A 127 11.56 -7.97 -16.98
N ASP A 128 11.45 -9.27 -16.69
CA ASP A 128 10.27 -10.06 -17.03
C ASP A 128 9.12 -9.82 -16.06
N ARG A 129 9.42 -9.79 -14.74
CA ARG A 129 8.42 -9.63 -13.68
C ARG A 129 9.06 -9.24 -12.37
N ASP A 130 8.58 -8.15 -11.78
CA ASP A 130 8.97 -7.76 -10.43
C ASP A 130 7.91 -6.86 -9.79
N THR A 131 8.19 -6.44 -8.56
CA THR A 131 7.39 -5.46 -7.82
C THR A 131 8.33 -4.63 -6.96
N ALA A 132 8.35 -3.33 -7.22
CA ALA A 132 8.96 -2.38 -6.30
C ALA A 132 7.99 -2.08 -5.18
N THR A 133 8.39 -2.32 -3.92
CA THR A 133 7.55 -2.09 -2.73
C THR A 133 8.20 -1.05 -1.83
N LEU A 134 7.45 0.02 -1.53
CA LEU A 134 7.86 1.09 -0.64
C LEU A 134 7.22 0.91 0.74
N ARG A 135 8.03 0.96 1.80
CA ARG A 135 7.60 0.89 3.19
C ARG A 135 8.23 2.02 4.00
N ASN A 136 7.52 2.48 5.04
CA ASN A 136 8.06 3.51 5.93
C ASN A 136 9.04 2.92 6.97
N ASP A 137 9.59 3.78 7.82
CA ASP A 137 10.51 3.46 8.92
C ASP A 137 9.96 2.46 9.95
N ARG A 138 8.63 2.29 10.00
CA ARG A 138 7.95 1.30 10.85
C ARG A 138 7.57 0.03 10.09
N GLY A 139 8.06 -0.16 8.87
CA GLY A 139 7.76 -1.29 8.00
C GLY A 139 6.33 -1.30 7.45
N ARG A 140 5.54 -0.23 7.61
CA ARG A 140 4.18 -0.15 7.05
C ARG A 140 4.26 0.04 5.55
N PHE A 141 3.41 -0.69 4.84
CA PHE A 141 3.23 -0.52 3.40
C PHE A 141 2.79 0.91 3.07
N ILE A 142 3.42 1.49 2.07
CA ILE A 142 3.11 2.83 1.55
C ILE A 142 2.56 2.74 0.13
N ASP A 143 3.31 2.07 -0.77
CA ASP A 143 2.95 1.94 -2.18
C ASP A 143 3.71 0.78 -2.83
N ASP A 144 3.23 0.33 -3.97
CA ASP A 144 3.94 -0.62 -4.81
C ASP A 144 3.71 -0.37 -6.30
N TYR A 145 4.66 -0.83 -7.10
CA TYR A 145 4.60 -0.80 -8.56
C TYR A 145 5.02 -2.15 -9.11
N ALA A 146 4.08 -2.86 -9.74
CA ALA A 146 4.31 -4.19 -10.30
C ALA A 146 4.29 -4.18 -11.82
N TRP A 147 5.15 -4.98 -12.45
CA TRP A 147 5.17 -5.19 -13.90
C TRP A 147 5.32 -6.66 -14.26
N GLY A 148 5.13 -7.00 -15.55
CA GLY A 148 5.28 -8.36 -16.07
C GLY A 148 4.17 -9.33 -15.68
N GLY A 149 3.02 -8.85 -15.22
CA GLY A 149 1.83 -9.66 -15.01
C GLY A 149 1.18 -10.02 -16.35
N HIS A 150 0.86 -11.29 -16.58
CA HIS A 150 0.01 -11.67 -17.71
C HIS A 150 -1.34 -10.96 -17.57
N ARG A 151 -1.67 -10.10 -18.53
CA ARG A 151 -3.07 -9.72 -18.73
C ARG A 151 -3.80 -10.97 -19.18
N ARG A 152 -4.63 -11.52 -18.32
CA ARG A 152 -5.66 -12.47 -18.72
C ARG A 152 -6.83 -11.73 -19.33
#